data_3addc58da93552e3cee9926a99c429d7
#
_entry.id   3addc58da93552e3cee9926a99c429d7
#
_cell.length_a   1.000
_cell.length_b   1.000
_cell.length_c   1.000
_cell.angle_alpha   90.00
_cell.angle_beta   90.00
_cell.angle_gamma   90.00
#
_symmetry.space_group_name_H-M   'P 1'
#
loop_
_entity.id
_entity.type
_entity.pdbx_description
1 polymer ?
#
loop_
_entity_poly.entity_id
_entity_poly.type
_entity_poly.pdbx_seq_one_letter_code
_entity_poly.pdbx_strand_id
1 'polypeptide(L)'
;MKTGKKSRRWKYAVPVLILVLILALLGLLWNNANNTSNSTDEIYLYGEWHSDSHILDRELEIWGEYYKTGMRDLFVEYPYTDAQFLNLWMQADDDELLDQQFKDWEGTAGGTEIVKDFLKQIKKNYPNTVFHGTDVGHTWHSTGPRYLKYLKSTGQMDTEEYQRALLNIQQGKRYARICQTNEEAAERYREDRMVENFQRSYQELEETHRTD
;
A
#
# COMPACT_ATOMS: atom_id res chain seq x y z
N MET A 1 -38.91 68.85 22.58
CA MET A 1 -39.11 67.49 22.12
C MET A 1 -38.19 67.21 20.88
N LYS A 2 -37.15 66.43 21.06
CA LYS A 2 -36.19 66.02 19.95
C LYS A 2 -36.48 64.58 19.61
N THR A 3 -37.15 64.29 18.51
CA THR A 3 -37.35 62.98 18.00
C THR A 3 -36.17 62.51 17.16
N GLY A 4 -35.57 61.43 17.57
CA GLY A 4 -34.32 60.91 17.03
C GLY A 4 -34.44 60.28 15.64
N LYS A 5 -33.55 60.70 14.76
CA LYS A 5 -33.24 60.05 13.47
C LYS A 5 -32.23 58.93 13.68
N LYS A 6 -32.73 57.73 14.03
CA LYS A 6 -31.84 56.57 14.25
C LYS A 6 -32.43 55.29 13.63
N SER A 7 -32.57 55.22 12.31
CA SER A 7 -32.96 53.94 11.70
C SER A 7 -32.57 53.68 10.23
N ARG A 8 -31.86 54.62 9.59
CA ARG A 8 -31.56 54.45 8.15
C ARG A 8 -30.25 53.70 7.85
N ARG A 9 -29.32 53.66 8.81
CA ARG A 9 -28.02 53.05 8.63
C ARG A 9 -28.05 51.50 8.74
N TRP A 10 -28.97 50.96 9.50
CA TRP A 10 -29.08 49.51 9.69
C TRP A 10 -29.72 48.75 8.52
N LYS A 11 -30.53 49.43 7.70
CA LYS A 11 -31.18 48.80 6.53
C LYS A 11 -30.20 48.36 5.44
N TYR A 12 -29.01 48.92 5.42
CA TYR A 12 -27.96 48.57 4.44
C TYR A 12 -26.81 47.75 5.04
N ALA A 13 -26.64 47.76 6.35
CA ALA A 13 -25.57 47.05 7.03
C ALA A 13 -25.76 45.51 6.96
N VAL A 14 -26.99 45.01 7.10
CA VAL A 14 -27.32 43.56 7.04
C VAL A 14 -27.10 42.98 5.64
N PRO A 15 -27.64 43.60 4.55
CA PRO A 15 -27.38 43.04 3.21
C PRO A 15 -25.91 43.12 2.77
N VAL A 16 -25.15 44.13 3.22
CA VAL A 16 -23.70 44.21 2.96
C VAL A 16 -22.94 43.15 3.70
N LEU A 17 -23.30 42.82 4.95
CA LEU A 17 -22.67 41.75 5.73
C LEU A 17 -22.94 40.40 5.11
N ILE A 18 -24.17 40.14 4.65
CA ILE A 18 -24.53 38.91 3.95
C ILE A 18 -23.76 38.78 2.63
N LEU A 19 -23.60 39.85 1.86
CA LEU A 19 -22.84 39.84 0.62
C LEU A 19 -21.35 39.52 0.87
N VAL A 20 -20.75 40.09 1.91
CA VAL A 20 -19.34 39.83 2.30
C VAL A 20 -19.16 38.37 2.73
N LEU A 21 -20.12 37.80 3.48
CA LEU A 21 -20.11 36.38 3.89
C LEU A 21 -20.23 35.45 2.68
N ILE A 22 -21.13 35.77 1.74
CA ILE A 22 -21.27 34.97 0.49
C ILE A 22 -20.00 35.04 -0.34
N LEU A 23 -19.37 36.19 -0.49
CA LEU A 23 -18.11 36.38 -1.22
C LEU A 23 -16.95 35.64 -0.52
N ALA A 24 -16.90 35.65 0.80
CA ALA A 24 -15.92 34.88 1.57
C ALA A 24 -16.13 33.37 1.42
N LEU A 25 -17.39 32.91 1.44
CA LEU A 25 -17.72 31.49 1.21
C LEU A 25 -17.38 31.04 -0.22
N LEU A 26 -17.71 31.87 -1.21
CA LEU A 26 -17.33 31.62 -2.62
C LEU A 26 -15.81 31.61 -2.81
N GLY A 27 -15.08 32.49 -2.11
CA GLY A 27 -13.62 32.51 -2.11
C GLY A 27 -13.02 31.24 -1.48
N LEU A 28 -13.60 30.74 -0.40
CA LEU A 28 -13.19 29.49 0.23
C LEU A 28 -13.50 28.27 -0.66
N LEU A 29 -14.67 28.25 -1.29
CA LEU A 29 -15.05 27.19 -2.24
C LEU A 29 -14.17 27.22 -3.49
N TRP A 30 -13.84 28.41 -4.00
CA TRP A 30 -12.92 28.58 -5.12
C TRP A 30 -11.49 28.13 -4.79
N ASN A 31 -11.00 28.49 -3.61
CA ASN A 31 -9.68 28.07 -3.14
C ASN A 31 -9.62 26.56 -2.91
N ASN A 32 -10.70 25.96 -2.40
CA ASN A 32 -10.79 24.51 -2.23
C ASN A 32 -10.90 23.77 -3.57
N ALA A 33 -11.63 24.35 -4.56
CA ALA A 33 -11.73 23.79 -5.91
C ALA A 33 -10.43 23.91 -6.73
N ASN A 34 -9.61 24.94 -6.45
CA ASN A 34 -8.32 25.13 -7.12
C ASN A 34 -7.15 24.46 -6.38
N ASN A 35 -7.37 23.98 -5.16
CA ASN A 35 -6.41 23.17 -4.39
C ASN A 35 -6.60 21.65 -4.59
N THR A 36 -7.46 21.21 -5.50
CA THR A 36 -7.26 19.90 -6.09
C THR A 36 -5.98 20.02 -6.91
N SER A 37 -4.84 19.79 -6.26
CA SER A 37 -3.59 19.47 -6.93
C SER A 37 -3.94 18.40 -7.96
N ASN A 38 -3.70 18.68 -9.25
CA ASN A 38 -3.49 17.66 -10.24
C ASN A 38 -2.20 16.92 -9.84
N SER A 39 -2.26 16.10 -8.78
CA SER A 39 -1.32 15.02 -8.63
C SER A 39 -1.69 14.08 -9.78
N THR A 40 -0.96 14.16 -10.86
CA THR A 40 -0.88 13.04 -11.80
C THR A 40 -0.29 11.93 -10.97
N ASP A 41 -1.12 10.94 -10.58
CA ASP A 41 -0.64 9.75 -9.90
C ASP A 41 0.33 9.07 -10.87
N GLU A 42 1.61 9.14 -10.54
CA GLU A 42 2.67 8.56 -11.37
C GLU A 42 3.01 7.19 -10.77
N ILE A 43 3.01 6.16 -11.63
CA ILE A 43 3.42 4.80 -11.26
C ILE A 43 4.79 4.56 -11.87
N TYR A 44 5.77 4.25 -11.03
CA TYR A 44 7.13 3.89 -11.44
C TYR A 44 7.32 2.38 -11.34
N LEU A 45 7.69 1.74 -12.45
CA LEU A 45 7.99 0.31 -12.50
C LEU A 45 9.49 0.11 -12.63
N TYR A 46 10.05 -0.68 -11.72
CA TYR A 46 11.46 -1.05 -11.71
C TYR A 46 11.57 -2.56 -11.94
N GLY A 47 12.38 -2.94 -12.92
CA GLY A 47 12.72 -4.35 -13.14
C GLY A 47 13.83 -4.76 -12.17
N GLU A 48 13.70 -5.95 -11.59
CA GLU A 48 14.64 -6.53 -10.65
C GLU A 48 15.33 -7.76 -11.24
N TRP A 49 16.61 -7.95 -10.90
CA TRP A 49 17.27 -9.24 -11.04
C TRP A 49 17.48 -9.81 -9.64
N HIS A 50 16.72 -10.85 -9.31
CA HIS A 50 16.66 -11.38 -7.95
C HIS A 50 18.02 -11.73 -7.37
N SER A 51 18.26 -11.32 -6.12
CA SER A 51 19.46 -11.62 -5.33
C SER A 51 20.76 -11.04 -5.90
N ASP A 52 20.72 -10.06 -6.79
CA ASP A 52 21.89 -9.28 -7.16
C ASP A 52 22.09 -8.12 -6.17
N SER A 53 23.22 -8.10 -5.46
CA SER A 53 23.47 -7.11 -4.41
C SER A 53 23.51 -5.67 -4.95
N HIS A 54 24.02 -5.46 -6.17
CA HIS A 54 24.10 -4.12 -6.77
C HIS A 54 22.70 -3.58 -7.13
N ILE A 55 21.81 -4.48 -7.57
CA ILE A 55 20.41 -4.14 -7.88
C ILE A 55 19.69 -3.78 -6.58
N LEU A 56 19.80 -4.62 -5.54
CA LEU A 56 19.18 -4.36 -4.24
C LEU A 56 19.71 -3.10 -3.56
N ASP A 57 21.01 -2.81 -3.67
CA ASP A 57 21.59 -1.55 -3.18
C ASP A 57 20.96 -0.34 -3.91
N ARG A 58 20.77 -0.45 -5.24
CA ARG A 58 20.15 0.61 -6.03
C ARG A 58 18.67 0.78 -5.70
N GLU A 59 17.94 -0.29 -5.48
CA GLU A 59 16.53 -0.27 -5.03
C GLU A 59 16.41 0.42 -3.67
N LEU A 60 17.30 0.11 -2.73
CA LEU A 60 17.36 0.74 -1.42
C LEU A 60 17.58 2.26 -1.52
N GLU A 61 18.48 2.70 -2.41
CA GLU A 61 18.71 4.12 -2.69
C GLU A 61 17.46 4.80 -3.27
N ILE A 62 16.85 4.19 -4.31
CA ILE A 62 15.64 4.70 -4.96
C ILE A 62 14.49 4.78 -3.96
N TRP A 63 14.27 3.71 -3.19
CA TRP A 63 13.25 3.73 -2.14
C TRP A 63 13.50 4.85 -1.13
N GLY A 64 14.75 5.05 -0.71
CA GLY A 64 15.14 6.13 0.18
C GLY A 64 14.85 7.53 -0.36
N GLU A 65 14.96 7.73 -1.68
CA GLU A 65 14.58 8.99 -2.33
C GLU A 65 13.05 9.21 -2.24
N TYR A 66 12.25 8.21 -2.58
CA TYR A 66 10.80 8.28 -2.47
C TYR A 66 10.30 8.39 -1.02
N TYR A 67 10.91 7.67 -0.10
CA TYR A 67 10.57 7.75 1.32
C TYR A 67 10.74 9.15 1.90
N LYS A 68 11.77 9.92 1.45
CA LYS A 68 11.99 11.31 1.83
C LYS A 68 10.88 12.25 1.32
N THR A 69 10.20 11.92 0.22
CA THR A 69 9.06 12.70 -0.29
C THR A 69 7.76 12.41 0.44
N GLY A 70 7.75 11.43 1.36
CA GLY A 70 6.57 11.05 2.12
C GLY A 70 5.96 9.72 1.71
N MET A 71 6.47 9.04 0.66
CA MET A 71 5.99 7.72 0.28
C MET A 71 6.22 6.71 1.40
N ARG A 72 5.27 5.79 1.57
CA ARG A 72 5.34 4.70 2.56
C ARG A 72 4.99 3.34 1.97
N ASP A 73 4.27 3.32 0.87
CA ASP A 73 3.70 2.14 0.25
C ASP A 73 4.65 1.63 -0.84
N LEU A 74 5.23 0.44 -0.59
CA LEU A 74 6.18 -0.22 -1.49
C LEU A 74 5.54 -1.48 -2.06
N PHE A 75 5.25 -1.48 -3.35
CA PHE A 75 4.75 -2.65 -4.07
C PHE A 75 5.93 -3.55 -4.44
N VAL A 76 5.79 -4.83 -4.11
CA VAL A 76 6.87 -5.82 -4.27
C VAL A 76 6.37 -7.09 -4.91
N GLU A 77 7.25 -7.77 -5.64
CA GLU A 77 7.00 -9.08 -6.26
C GLU A 77 7.04 -10.22 -5.22
N TYR A 78 6.28 -10.04 -4.14
CA TYR A 78 6.04 -11.08 -3.14
C TYR A 78 4.56 -11.46 -3.13
N PRO A 79 4.21 -12.69 -2.71
CA PRO A 79 2.83 -13.05 -2.40
C PRO A 79 2.22 -12.10 -1.35
N TYR A 80 0.90 -11.87 -1.44
CA TYR A 80 0.18 -11.06 -0.45
C TYR A 80 0.47 -11.49 0.99
N THR A 81 0.39 -12.80 1.27
CA THR A 81 0.60 -13.34 2.62
C THR A 81 2.00 -13.12 3.14
N ASP A 82 3.00 -13.11 2.25
CA ASP A 82 4.40 -12.87 2.59
C ASP A 82 4.64 -11.40 2.93
N ALA A 83 4.10 -10.48 2.12
CA ALA A 83 4.16 -9.06 2.38
C ALA A 83 3.49 -8.70 3.73
N GLN A 84 2.36 -9.35 4.07
CA GLN A 84 1.70 -9.12 5.36
C GLN A 84 2.55 -9.56 6.54
N PHE A 85 3.30 -10.68 6.44
CA PHE A 85 4.26 -11.04 7.48
C PHE A 85 5.44 -10.08 7.57
N LEU A 86 5.91 -9.54 6.45
CA LEU A 86 6.91 -8.47 6.48
C LEU A 86 6.35 -7.22 7.19
N ASN A 87 5.11 -6.85 6.95
CA ASN A 87 4.47 -5.72 7.66
C ASN A 87 4.36 -5.98 9.17
N LEU A 88 4.02 -7.20 9.59
CA LEU A 88 4.04 -7.57 11.01
C LEU A 88 5.46 -7.51 11.59
N TRP A 89 6.46 -8.00 10.85
CA TRP A 89 7.85 -7.91 11.26
C TRP A 89 8.37 -6.47 11.34
N MET A 90 7.94 -5.59 10.43
CA MET A 90 8.30 -4.16 10.48
C MET A 90 7.92 -3.51 11.83
N GLN A 91 6.87 -4.00 12.49
CA GLN A 91 6.38 -3.52 13.79
C GLN A 91 6.92 -4.32 14.98
N ALA A 92 7.63 -5.43 14.77
CA ALA A 92 8.17 -6.28 15.83
C ALA A 92 9.50 -5.72 16.35
N ASP A 93 9.80 -6.02 17.62
CA ASP A 93 11.07 -5.61 18.27
C ASP A 93 12.24 -6.51 17.88
N ASP A 94 11.95 -7.72 17.35
CA ASP A 94 12.95 -8.73 16.98
C ASP A 94 12.80 -9.21 15.54
N ASP A 95 13.62 -10.18 15.14
CA ASP A 95 13.65 -10.75 13.80
C ASP A 95 12.98 -12.14 13.69
N GLU A 96 12.28 -12.62 14.72
CA GLU A 96 11.71 -13.99 14.74
C GLU A 96 10.74 -14.21 13.54
N LEU A 97 9.90 -13.22 13.23
CA LEU A 97 8.98 -13.29 12.09
C LEU A 97 9.73 -13.33 10.74
N LEU A 98 10.80 -12.53 10.61
CA LEU A 98 11.64 -12.54 9.42
C LEU A 98 12.37 -13.87 9.28
N ASP A 99 12.97 -14.38 10.36
CA ASP A 99 13.67 -15.67 10.36
C ASP A 99 12.75 -16.82 9.98
N GLN A 100 11.49 -16.78 10.44
CA GLN A 100 10.50 -17.78 10.04
C GLN A 100 10.11 -17.60 8.56
N GLN A 101 10.00 -16.38 8.07
CA GLN A 101 9.70 -16.11 6.66
C GLN A 101 10.81 -16.64 5.75
N PHE A 102 12.07 -16.49 6.14
CA PHE A 102 13.21 -17.02 5.39
C PHE A 102 13.30 -18.53 5.40
N LYS A 103 12.81 -19.20 6.45
CA LYS A 103 12.61 -20.68 6.40
C LYS A 103 11.54 -21.10 5.38
N ASP A 104 10.46 -20.33 5.29
CA ASP A 104 9.41 -20.59 4.30
C ASP A 104 9.88 -20.31 2.86
N TRP A 105 10.87 -19.45 2.68
CA TRP A 105 11.50 -19.09 1.39
C TRP A 105 12.74 -19.91 1.05
N GLU A 106 13.13 -20.87 1.88
CA GLU A 106 14.31 -21.68 1.62
C GLU A 106 14.25 -22.34 0.22
N GLY A 107 15.33 -22.17 -0.56
CA GLY A 107 15.42 -22.66 -1.93
C GLY A 107 14.74 -21.81 -3.00
N THR A 108 14.14 -20.65 -2.63
CA THR A 108 13.62 -19.65 -3.58
C THR A 108 14.63 -18.53 -3.83
N ALA A 109 14.41 -17.74 -4.88
CA ALA A 109 15.21 -16.55 -5.19
C ALA A 109 15.17 -15.51 -4.07
N GLY A 110 14.03 -15.37 -3.35
CA GLY A 110 13.88 -14.45 -2.21
C GLY A 110 14.53 -14.95 -0.92
N GLY A 111 14.85 -16.26 -0.80
CA GLY A 111 15.35 -16.89 0.42
C GLY A 111 16.86 -16.79 0.63
N THR A 112 17.49 -15.66 0.28
CA THR A 112 18.94 -15.48 0.37
C THR A 112 19.34 -14.48 1.46
N GLU A 113 20.56 -14.59 2.02
CA GLU A 113 21.06 -13.65 3.03
C GLU A 113 21.12 -12.22 2.50
N ILE A 114 21.40 -12.04 1.19
CA ILE A 114 21.44 -10.71 0.55
C ILE A 114 20.08 -10.03 0.62
N VAL A 115 18.99 -10.76 0.29
CA VAL A 115 17.61 -10.26 0.41
C VAL A 115 17.25 -9.99 1.87
N LYS A 116 17.71 -10.84 2.79
CA LYS A 116 17.48 -10.65 4.23
C LYS A 116 18.11 -9.36 4.74
N ASP A 117 19.36 -9.12 4.36
CA ASP A 117 20.08 -7.89 4.71
C ASP A 117 19.42 -6.65 4.09
N PHE A 118 18.96 -6.72 2.85
CA PHE A 118 18.19 -5.67 2.20
C PHE A 118 16.92 -5.31 2.98
N LEU A 119 16.10 -6.29 3.37
CA LEU A 119 14.90 -6.07 4.17
C LEU A 119 15.23 -5.44 5.54
N LYS A 120 16.29 -5.92 6.21
CA LYS A 120 16.77 -5.32 7.47
C LYS A 120 17.22 -3.87 7.30
N GLN A 121 17.82 -3.53 6.17
CA GLN A 121 18.18 -2.14 5.86
C GLN A 121 16.93 -1.28 5.64
N ILE A 122 15.87 -1.80 4.98
CA ILE A 122 14.58 -1.11 4.87
C ILE A 122 14.02 -0.83 6.27
N LYS A 123 13.90 -1.84 7.12
CA LYS A 123 13.37 -1.67 8.49
C LYS A 123 14.16 -0.64 9.28
N LYS A 124 15.49 -0.69 9.20
CA LYS A 124 16.37 0.22 9.94
C LYS A 124 16.27 1.67 9.45
N ASN A 125 16.27 1.89 8.13
CA ASN A 125 16.41 3.22 7.54
C ASN A 125 15.04 3.84 7.19
N TYR A 126 14.02 3.01 6.96
CA TYR A 126 12.69 3.38 6.47
C TYR A 126 11.58 2.65 7.26
N PRO A 127 11.51 2.83 8.59
CA PRO A 127 10.71 1.98 9.50
C PRO A 127 9.20 2.02 9.28
N ASN A 128 8.68 3.03 8.57
CA ASN A 128 7.26 3.16 8.26
C ASN A 128 6.92 2.65 6.86
N THR A 129 7.80 1.86 6.22
CA THR A 129 7.49 1.22 4.95
C THR A 129 6.39 0.17 5.13
N VAL A 130 5.39 0.20 4.24
CA VAL A 130 4.33 -0.79 4.14
C VAL A 130 4.51 -1.56 2.84
N PHE A 131 4.66 -2.87 2.93
CA PHE A 131 4.83 -3.74 1.77
C PHE A 131 3.48 -4.18 1.22
N HIS A 132 3.31 -4.07 -0.09
CA HIS A 132 2.13 -4.56 -0.82
C HIS A 132 2.57 -5.68 -1.78
N GLY A 133 2.19 -6.91 -1.46
CA GLY A 133 2.53 -8.08 -2.28
C GLY A 133 1.63 -8.18 -3.50
N THR A 134 2.25 -8.29 -4.67
CA THR A 134 1.54 -8.37 -5.96
C THR A 134 1.50 -9.77 -6.57
N ASP A 135 2.41 -10.65 -6.17
CA ASP A 135 2.57 -11.96 -6.82
C ASP A 135 1.54 -13.01 -6.38
N VAL A 136 1.43 -14.07 -7.16
CA VAL A 136 0.65 -15.26 -6.79
C VAL A 136 1.24 -15.91 -5.55
N GLY A 137 0.44 -16.67 -4.81
CA GLY A 137 0.87 -17.32 -3.57
C GLY A 137 1.84 -18.47 -3.78
N HIS A 138 3.09 -18.23 -4.16
CA HIS A 138 4.12 -19.28 -4.30
C HIS A 138 4.28 -20.09 -3.02
N THR A 139 4.12 -19.45 -1.88
CA THR A 139 4.17 -20.04 -0.53
C THR A 139 2.82 -20.54 -0.02
N TRP A 140 1.90 -20.92 -0.95
CA TRP A 140 0.55 -21.39 -0.63
C TRP A 140 0.52 -22.60 0.32
N HIS A 141 1.62 -23.32 0.47
CA HIS A 141 1.77 -24.51 1.32
C HIS A 141 2.47 -24.23 2.68
N SER A 142 3.10 -23.07 2.85
CA SER A 142 3.86 -22.65 4.04
C SER A 142 3.31 -21.34 4.62
N THR A 143 3.75 -20.18 4.13
CA THR A 143 3.36 -18.86 4.63
C THR A 143 1.84 -18.62 4.54
N GLY A 144 1.20 -19.03 3.44
CA GLY A 144 -0.24 -18.84 3.27
C GLY A 144 -1.08 -19.42 4.42
N PRO A 145 -0.98 -20.73 4.73
CA PRO A 145 -1.67 -21.33 5.87
C PRO A 145 -1.27 -20.74 7.22
N ARG A 146 -0.01 -20.33 7.39
CA ARG A 146 0.48 -19.69 8.61
C ARG A 146 -0.20 -18.34 8.82
N TYR A 147 -0.35 -17.55 7.75
CA TYR A 147 -1.06 -16.27 7.84
C TYR A 147 -2.56 -16.43 8.13
N LEU A 148 -3.24 -17.40 7.50
CA LEU A 148 -4.63 -17.71 7.86
C LEU A 148 -4.78 -18.16 9.32
N LYS A 149 -3.81 -18.90 9.85
CA LYS A 149 -3.80 -19.30 11.28
C LYS A 149 -3.64 -18.06 12.17
N TYR A 150 -2.76 -17.13 11.82
CA TYR A 150 -2.60 -15.85 12.52
C TYR A 150 -3.90 -15.08 12.56
N LEU A 151 -4.55 -14.84 11.40
CA LEU A 151 -5.82 -14.12 11.32
C LEU A 151 -6.93 -14.78 12.13
N LYS A 152 -7.00 -16.13 12.15
CA LYS A 152 -7.94 -16.86 13.01
C LYS A 152 -7.66 -16.63 14.49
N SER A 153 -6.40 -16.66 14.90
CA SER A 153 -6.01 -16.48 16.30
C SER A 153 -6.29 -15.07 16.83
N THR A 154 -6.35 -14.09 15.95
CA THR A 154 -6.67 -12.68 16.25
C THR A 154 -8.12 -12.31 15.96
N GLY A 155 -8.98 -13.29 15.62
CA GLY A 155 -10.41 -13.08 15.41
C GLY A 155 -10.78 -12.39 14.10
N GLN A 156 -9.88 -12.42 13.10
CA GLN A 156 -10.01 -11.68 11.83
C GLN A 156 -10.53 -12.56 10.66
N MET A 157 -11.35 -13.58 10.93
CA MET A 157 -11.86 -14.48 9.89
C MET A 157 -12.89 -13.86 8.94
N ASP A 158 -13.58 -12.82 9.39
CA ASP A 158 -14.62 -12.14 8.61
C ASP A 158 -14.12 -10.85 7.96
N THR A 159 -12.78 -10.69 7.85
CA THR A 159 -12.13 -9.50 7.28
C THR A 159 -11.80 -9.68 5.81
N GLU A 160 -11.54 -8.58 5.14
CA GLU A 160 -11.05 -8.56 3.76
C GLU A 160 -9.64 -9.18 3.65
N GLU A 161 -8.78 -8.96 4.64
CA GLU A 161 -7.45 -9.56 4.73
C GLU A 161 -7.52 -11.10 4.68
N TYR A 162 -8.50 -11.67 5.39
CA TYR A 162 -8.71 -13.12 5.36
C TYR A 162 -9.11 -13.63 3.98
N GLN A 163 -10.02 -12.92 3.31
CA GLN A 163 -10.46 -13.26 1.95
C GLN A 163 -9.30 -13.10 0.94
N ARG A 164 -8.50 -12.06 1.08
CA ARG A 164 -7.30 -11.85 0.24
C ARG A 164 -6.26 -12.95 0.44
N ALA A 165 -6.02 -13.36 1.66
CA ALA A 165 -5.13 -14.48 1.96
C ALA A 165 -5.62 -15.79 1.32
N LEU A 166 -6.92 -16.07 1.39
CA LEU A 166 -7.53 -17.21 0.71
C LEU A 166 -7.37 -17.14 -0.81
N LEU A 167 -7.63 -15.98 -1.40
CA LEU A 167 -7.47 -15.74 -2.84
C LEU A 167 -6.02 -15.97 -3.27
N ASN A 168 -5.06 -15.42 -2.55
CA ASN A 168 -3.64 -15.54 -2.86
C ASN A 168 -3.18 -17.03 -2.82
N ILE A 169 -3.64 -17.79 -1.81
CA ILE A 169 -3.41 -19.25 -1.74
C ILE A 169 -4.03 -19.97 -2.96
N GLN A 170 -5.24 -19.58 -3.37
CA GLN A 170 -5.89 -20.20 -4.54
C GLN A 170 -5.14 -19.86 -5.84
N GLN A 171 -4.67 -18.64 -5.99
CA GLN A 171 -3.83 -18.23 -7.13
C GLN A 171 -2.56 -19.08 -7.20
N GLY A 172 -1.83 -19.24 -6.09
CA GLY A 172 -0.62 -20.05 -6.03
C GLY A 172 -0.86 -21.53 -6.37
N LYS A 173 -1.92 -22.13 -5.83
CA LYS A 173 -2.32 -23.51 -6.16
C LYS A 173 -2.66 -23.68 -7.65
N ARG A 174 -3.28 -22.68 -8.25
CA ARG A 174 -3.61 -22.70 -9.69
C ARG A 174 -2.37 -22.54 -10.53
N TYR A 175 -1.50 -21.58 -10.21
CA TYR A 175 -0.20 -21.39 -10.85
C TYR A 175 0.60 -22.71 -10.84
N ALA A 176 0.80 -23.31 -9.68
CA ALA A 176 1.55 -24.56 -9.52
C ALA A 176 0.97 -25.72 -10.37
N ARG A 177 -0.36 -25.78 -10.54
CA ARG A 177 -0.98 -26.79 -11.43
C ARG A 177 -0.72 -26.52 -12.90
N ILE A 178 -0.77 -25.25 -13.33
CA ILE A 178 -0.52 -24.88 -14.72
C ILE A 178 0.95 -25.15 -15.08
N CYS A 179 1.90 -24.84 -14.18
CA CYS A 179 3.33 -25.11 -14.36
C CYS A 179 3.61 -26.58 -14.70
N GLN A 180 2.85 -27.53 -14.12
CA GLN A 180 3.03 -28.96 -14.40
C GLN A 180 2.73 -29.35 -15.86
N THR A 181 2.00 -28.54 -16.60
CA THR A 181 1.52 -28.86 -17.95
C THR A 181 1.97 -27.87 -19.02
N ASN A 182 2.11 -26.59 -18.68
CA ASN A 182 2.45 -25.53 -19.62
C ASN A 182 3.04 -24.33 -18.89
N GLU A 183 4.36 -24.20 -18.93
CA GLU A 183 5.10 -23.13 -18.27
C GLU A 183 4.73 -21.75 -18.83
N GLU A 184 4.63 -21.59 -20.14
CA GLU A 184 4.25 -20.32 -20.77
C GLU A 184 2.83 -19.87 -20.34
N ALA A 185 1.89 -20.79 -20.21
CA ALA A 185 0.56 -20.46 -19.72
C ALA A 185 0.56 -20.13 -18.21
N ALA A 186 1.49 -20.73 -17.44
CA ALA A 186 1.66 -20.40 -16.04
C ALA A 186 2.18 -18.99 -15.86
N GLU A 187 3.22 -18.59 -16.62
CA GLU A 187 3.76 -17.23 -16.54
C GLU A 187 2.71 -16.19 -16.96
N ARG A 188 1.98 -16.39 -18.05
CA ARG A 188 0.86 -15.48 -18.39
C ARG A 188 -0.19 -15.38 -17.29
N TYR A 189 -0.55 -16.51 -16.68
CA TYR A 189 -1.49 -16.51 -15.55
C TYR A 189 -0.93 -15.72 -14.36
N ARG A 190 0.35 -15.87 -14.05
CA ARG A 190 1.04 -15.16 -12.97
C ARG A 190 1.02 -13.65 -13.23
N GLU A 191 1.45 -13.21 -14.41
CA GLU A 191 1.48 -11.80 -14.80
C GLU A 191 0.08 -11.15 -14.73
N ASP A 192 -0.96 -11.82 -15.25
CA ASP A 192 -2.33 -11.34 -15.13
C ASP A 192 -2.76 -11.15 -13.67
N ARG A 193 -2.39 -12.10 -12.80
CA ARG A 193 -2.72 -12.00 -11.36
C ARG A 193 -1.92 -10.91 -10.66
N MET A 194 -0.67 -10.70 -11.03
CA MET A 194 0.15 -9.61 -10.49
C MET A 194 -0.49 -8.24 -10.78
N VAL A 195 -0.94 -8.02 -12.02
CA VAL A 195 -1.66 -6.79 -12.39
C VAL A 195 -2.95 -6.63 -11.58
N GLU A 196 -3.77 -7.68 -11.45
CA GLU A 196 -5.01 -7.62 -10.67
C GLU A 196 -4.75 -7.38 -9.18
N ASN A 197 -3.74 -8.03 -8.60
CA ASN A 197 -3.37 -7.85 -7.20
C ASN A 197 -2.86 -6.42 -6.94
N PHE A 198 -2.03 -5.88 -7.85
CA PHE A 198 -1.59 -4.49 -7.81
C PHE A 198 -2.77 -3.53 -7.84
N GLN A 199 -3.65 -3.65 -8.86
CA GLN A 199 -4.81 -2.77 -9.00
C GLN A 199 -5.71 -2.78 -7.77
N ARG A 200 -5.95 -3.95 -7.18
CA ARG A 200 -6.74 -4.08 -5.96
C ARG A 200 -6.11 -3.31 -4.79
N SER A 201 -4.82 -3.54 -4.52
CA SER A 201 -4.11 -2.86 -3.43
C SER A 201 -4.02 -1.35 -3.65
N TYR A 202 -3.83 -0.92 -4.90
CA TYR A 202 -3.80 0.50 -5.24
C TYR A 202 -5.16 1.17 -5.00
N GLN A 203 -6.27 0.53 -5.41
CA GLN A 203 -7.62 1.05 -5.17
C GLN A 203 -7.94 1.17 -3.68
N GLU A 204 -7.54 0.20 -2.86
CA GLU A 204 -7.72 0.25 -1.39
C GLU A 204 -6.96 1.42 -0.77
N LEU A 205 -5.74 1.71 -1.23
CA LEU A 205 -4.96 2.87 -0.79
C LEU A 205 -5.65 4.18 -1.18
N GLU A 206 -6.14 4.30 -2.43
CA GLU A 206 -6.87 5.50 -2.86
C GLU A 206 -8.14 5.74 -2.03
N GLU A 207 -8.88 4.68 -1.69
CA GLU A 207 -10.08 4.79 -0.86
C GLU A 207 -9.73 5.24 0.57
N THR A 208 -8.64 4.72 1.14
CA THR A 208 -8.16 5.11 2.49
C THR A 208 -7.76 6.59 2.50
N HIS A 209 -7.00 7.05 1.51
CA HIS A 209 -6.58 8.47 1.42
C HIS A 209 -7.71 9.45 1.13
N ARG A 210 -8.87 8.99 0.62
CA ARG A 210 -10.04 9.84 0.41
C ARG A 210 -10.89 10.01 1.67
N THR A 211 -10.70 9.15 2.67
CA THR A 211 -11.48 9.15 3.92
C THR A 211 -10.78 9.86 5.08
N ASP A 212 -9.51 10.17 4.95
CA ASP A 212 -8.70 10.95 5.89
C ASP A 212 -8.68 12.44 5.51
#